data_fa6f2f6bc52e46b96e113a546d1eee14
#
_entry.id   fa6f2f6bc52e46b96e113a546d1eee14
#
_cell.length_a   1.000
_cell.length_b   1.000
_cell.length_c   1.000
_cell.angle_alpha   90.00
_cell.angle_beta   90.00
_cell.angle_gamma   90.00
#
_symmetry.space_group_name_H-M   'P 1'
#
loop_
_entity.id
_entity.type
_entity.pdbx_description
1 polymer ?
#
loop_
_entity_poly.entity_id
_entity_poly.type
_entity_poly.pdbx_seq_one_letter_code
_entity_poly.pdbx_strand_id
1 'polypeptide(L)'
;LPPYNPVKALVVDEYPNCPDNWEHGSSKASSYFVEAKEGSGMWLDFNANKDNEYDIAAVISIQGVNPITGQPTSVPLKLQKYEKQCPLHLEDFAQDRFCNKCGFKWPSQNFISSSGSPTGRFWLDGFRNSEGSVRQYVFTKDTAKGVANAILGEDKVYAIGVAFFRSKQKKEKPRGLS
;
A
#
# COMPACT_ATOMS: atom_id res chain seq x y z
N LEU A 1 9.87 14.70 -6.38
CA LEU A 1 10.56 13.59 -5.72
C LEU A 1 10.37 13.72 -4.22
N PRO A 2 10.00 12.65 -3.52
CA PRO A 2 9.91 12.68 -2.06
C PRO A 2 11.27 13.02 -1.47
N PRO A 3 11.33 13.81 -0.39
CA PRO A 3 12.59 14.00 0.33
C PRO A 3 13.04 12.63 0.86
N TYR A 4 14.22 12.20 0.46
CA TYR A 4 14.80 10.94 0.90
C TYR A 4 15.34 11.08 2.32
N ASN A 5 14.47 11.01 3.30
CA ASN A 5 14.83 10.79 4.69
C ASN A 5 14.13 9.50 5.16
N PRO A 6 14.71 8.33 4.89
CA PRO A 6 14.13 7.08 5.35
C PRO A 6 14.08 7.09 6.89
N VAL A 7 12.91 6.82 7.43
CA VAL A 7 12.74 6.64 8.86
C VAL A 7 13.12 5.21 9.21
N LYS A 8 13.98 5.04 10.21
CA LYS A 8 14.36 3.71 10.69
C LYS A 8 13.15 3.04 11.35
N ALA A 9 12.77 1.87 10.86
CA ALA A 9 11.83 1.01 11.56
C ALA A 9 12.55 0.29 12.70
N LEU A 10 11.97 0.32 13.90
CA LEU A 10 12.48 -0.29 15.12
C LEU A 10 11.63 -1.51 15.45
N VAL A 11 12.25 -2.60 15.87
CA VAL A 11 11.55 -3.85 16.21
C VAL A 11 10.92 -3.71 17.60
N VAL A 12 9.62 -3.95 17.73
CA VAL A 12 8.90 -3.79 19.02
C VAL A 12 9.52 -4.64 20.12
N ASP A 13 9.88 -5.88 19.80
CA ASP A 13 10.44 -6.83 20.80
C ASP A 13 11.81 -6.43 21.36
N GLU A 14 12.52 -5.49 20.71
CA GLU A 14 13.79 -4.95 21.19
C GLU A 14 13.63 -3.79 22.20
N TYR A 15 12.39 -3.33 22.42
CA TYR A 15 12.10 -2.16 23.25
C TYR A 15 11.13 -2.50 24.39
N PRO A 16 11.63 -2.75 25.60
CA PRO A 16 10.81 -3.19 26.75
C PRO A 16 9.80 -2.13 27.23
N ASN A 17 9.96 -0.88 26.81
CA ASN A 17 9.07 0.23 27.19
C ASN A 17 7.97 0.50 26.13
N CYS A 18 7.79 -0.38 25.16
CA CYS A 18 6.64 -0.27 24.26
C CYS A 18 5.33 -0.44 25.05
N PRO A 19 4.24 0.24 24.63
CA PRO A 19 2.94 0.05 25.27
C PRO A 19 2.51 -1.41 25.24
N ASP A 20 1.95 -1.91 26.34
CA ASP A 20 1.53 -3.32 26.51
C ASP A 20 0.48 -3.78 25.46
N ASN A 21 -0.24 -2.84 24.90
CA ASN A 21 -1.23 -3.11 23.86
C ASN A 21 -0.65 -3.16 22.43
N TRP A 22 0.65 -3.00 22.27
CA TRP A 22 1.30 -3.20 20.98
C TRP A 22 1.54 -4.69 20.75
N GLU A 23 1.24 -5.12 19.51
CA GLU A 23 1.47 -6.50 19.12
C GLU A 23 2.97 -6.79 19.04
N HIS A 24 3.39 -7.83 19.73
CA HIS A 24 4.73 -8.37 19.62
C HIS A 24 4.88 -9.26 18.38
N GLY A 25 6.09 -9.43 17.91
CA GLY A 25 6.41 -10.32 16.81
C GLY A 25 6.09 -11.78 17.15
N SER A 26 5.89 -12.57 16.12
CA SER A 26 5.70 -14.02 16.21
C SER A 26 6.65 -14.72 15.23
N SER A 27 6.66 -16.05 15.24
CA SER A 27 7.44 -16.84 14.25
C SER A 27 7.03 -16.57 12.79
N LYS A 28 5.87 -15.94 12.56
CA LYS A 28 5.32 -15.67 11.22
C LYS A 28 5.16 -14.18 10.90
N ALA A 29 5.31 -13.31 11.89
CA ALA A 29 5.14 -11.88 11.73
C ALA A 29 6.09 -11.12 12.66
N SER A 30 6.58 -9.99 12.22
CA SER A 30 7.37 -9.07 13.04
C SER A 30 6.63 -7.75 13.16
N SER A 31 6.65 -7.18 14.35
CA SER A 31 6.05 -5.87 14.63
C SER A 31 7.14 -4.81 14.72
N TYR A 32 6.90 -3.69 14.06
CA TYR A 32 7.81 -2.57 13.98
C TYR A 32 7.08 -1.29 14.33
N PHE A 33 7.82 -0.31 14.80
CA PHE A 33 7.32 1.05 14.94
C PHE A 33 8.25 2.07 14.31
N VAL A 34 7.70 3.21 13.96
CA VAL A 34 8.43 4.36 13.42
C VAL A 34 8.01 5.62 14.17
N GLU A 35 8.94 6.55 14.30
CA GLU A 35 8.60 7.87 14.82
C GLU A 35 7.74 8.62 13.80
N ALA A 36 6.63 9.20 14.29
CA ALA A 36 5.71 9.97 13.48
C ALA A 36 5.34 11.28 14.19
N LYS A 37 5.32 12.38 13.43
CA LYS A 37 4.84 13.69 13.90
C LYS A 37 3.48 13.98 13.31
N GLU A 38 2.60 14.54 14.13
CA GLU A 38 1.31 15.03 13.67
C GLU A 38 1.47 16.03 12.51
N GLY A 39 0.66 15.88 11.47
CA GLY A 39 0.73 16.70 10.26
C GLY A 39 1.83 16.31 9.28
N SER A 40 2.72 15.37 9.63
CA SER A 40 3.75 14.88 8.71
C SER A 40 3.15 13.91 7.69
N GLY A 41 3.62 14.00 6.45
CA GLY A 41 3.33 13.02 5.41
C GLY A 41 4.21 11.78 5.51
N MET A 42 3.73 10.67 4.94
CA MET A 42 4.46 9.41 4.85
C MET A 42 4.43 8.89 3.42
N TRP A 43 5.48 8.19 3.05
CA TRP A 43 5.51 7.35 1.85
C TRP A 43 6.04 5.96 2.20
N LEU A 44 5.50 4.97 1.52
CA LEU A 44 6.00 3.61 1.60
C LEU A 44 6.72 3.28 0.30
N ASP A 45 7.99 2.94 0.39
CA ASP A 45 8.82 2.53 -0.74
C ASP A 45 8.98 1.00 -0.75
N PHE A 46 8.68 0.39 -1.89
CA PHE A 46 8.73 -1.05 -2.12
C PHE A 46 9.76 -1.41 -3.18
N ASN A 47 10.82 -0.64 -3.32
CA ASN A 47 11.90 -0.99 -4.23
C ASN A 47 12.56 -2.30 -3.79
N ALA A 48 12.22 -3.37 -4.47
CA ALA A 48 12.87 -4.65 -4.25
C ALA A 48 14.31 -4.62 -4.75
N ASN A 49 15.22 -5.27 -4.00
CA ASN A 49 16.57 -5.49 -4.47
C ASN A 49 16.52 -6.24 -5.81
N LYS A 50 17.23 -5.75 -6.82
CA LYS A 50 17.31 -6.36 -8.15
C LYS A 50 17.84 -7.80 -8.11
N ASP A 51 18.61 -8.14 -7.09
CA ASP A 51 19.20 -9.46 -6.88
C ASP A 51 18.23 -10.51 -6.34
N ASN A 52 17.00 -10.13 -5.99
CA ASN A 52 16.00 -11.09 -5.58
C ASN A 52 15.66 -12.05 -6.72
N GLU A 53 15.86 -13.34 -6.46
CA GLU A 53 15.56 -14.41 -7.43
C GLU A 53 14.07 -14.58 -7.73
N TYR A 54 13.19 -14.04 -6.88
CA TYR A 54 11.74 -14.18 -6.97
C TYR A 54 11.06 -12.82 -7.00
N ASP A 55 9.92 -12.77 -7.67
CA ASP A 55 9.03 -11.64 -7.52
C ASP A 55 8.31 -11.70 -6.17
N ILE A 56 8.12 -10.53 -5.59
CA ILE A 56 7.41 -10.36 -4.32
C ILE A 56 6.16 -9.52 -4.59
N ALA A 57 5.05 -9.99 -4.11
CA ALA A 57 3.82 -9.21 -4.02
C ALA A 57 3.57 -8.80 -2.57
N ALA A 58 3.11 -7.57 -2.34
CA ALA A 58 2.79 -7.04 -1.04
C ALA A 58 1.34 -6.52 -1.02
N VAL A 59 0.52 -7.09 -0.14
CA VAL A 59 -0.78 -6.52 0.22
C VAL A 59 -0.57 -5.61 1.41
N ILE A 60 -1.04 -4.38 1.30
CA ILE A 60 -0.82 -3.34 2.29
C ILE A 60 -2.16 -2.95 2.89
N SER A 61 -2.16 -2.80 4.20
CA SER A 61 -3.26 -2.27 4.99
C SER A 61 -2.79 -1.03 5.74
N ILE A 62 -3.43 0.09 5.51
CA ILE A 62 -3.20 1.31 6.29
C ILE A 62 -4.49 1.63 7.00
N GLN A 63 -4.48 1.52 8.32
CA GLN A 63 -5.68 1.71 9.14
C GLN A 63 -6.86 0.83 8.68
N GLY A 64 -6.61 -0.45 8.33
CA GLY A 64 -7.63 -1.37 7.87
C GLY A 64 -8.05 -1.22 6.41
N VAL A 65 -7.54 -0.23 5.69
CA VAL A 65 -7.88 0.08 4.30
C VAL A 65 -6.71 -0.25 3.37
N ASN A 66 -6.99 -0.89 2.25
CA ASN A 66 -6.01 -1.13 1.21
C ASN A 66 -5.82 0.16 0.39
N PRO A 67 -4.61 0.74 0.36
CA PRO A 67 -4.39 2.04 -0.27
C PRO A 67 -4.51 2.02 -1.79
N ILE A 68 -4.39 0.85 -2.42
CA ILE A 68 -4.49 0.71 -3.87
C ILE A 68 -5.95 0.74 -4.30
N THR A 69 -6.82 0.08 -3.53
CA THR A 69 -8.22 -0.07 -3.90
C THR A 69 -9.14 0.95 -3.23
N GLY A 70 -8.69 1.56 -2.12
CA GLY A 70 -9.53 2.41 -1.26
C GLY A 70 -10.64 1.64 -0.53
N GLN A 71 -10.56 0.31 -0.46
CA GLN A 71 -11.55 -0.58 0.13
C GLN A 71 -11.00 -1.24 1.40
N PRO A 72 -11.85 -1.82 2.27
CA PRO A 72 -11.38 -2.63 3.38
C PRO A 72 -10.38 -3.69 2.93
N THR A 73 -9.31 -3.86 3.68
CA THR A 73 -8.21 -4.75 3.29
C THR A 73 -8.65 -6.21 3.27
N SER A 74 -8.26 -6.90 2.21
CA SER A 74 -8.34 -8.37 2.10
C SER A 74 -6.94 -8.90 1.86
N VAL A 75 -6.45 -9.77 2.74
CA VAL A 75 -5.07 -10.29 2.69
C VAL A 75 -4.79 -11.18 1.48
N PRO A 76 -5.68 -12.08 1.02
CA PRO A 76 -5.42 -12.87 -0.18
C PRO A 76 -5.16 -11.99 -1.38
N LEU A 77 -4.17 -12.36 -2.22
CA LEU A 77 -3.92 -11.69 -3.48
C LEU A 77 -5.16 -11.78 -4.38
N LYS A 78 -5.65 -10.65 -4.83
CA LYS A 78 -6.82 -10.58 -5.70
C LYS A 78 -6.54 -9.70 -6.91
N LEU A 79 -6.94 -10.20 -8.07
CA LEU A 79 -7.16 -9.37 -9.24
C LEU A 79 -8.53 -8.72 -9.09
N GLN A 80 -8.58 -7.40 -9.18
CA GLN A 80 -9.85 -6.69 -9.13
C GLN A 80 -10.64 -6.93 -10.40
N LYS A 81 -11.95 -7.08 -10.24
CA LYS A 81 -12.87 -7.09 -11.37
C LYS A 81 -12.80 -5.75 -12.09
N TYR A 82 -12.63 -5.79 -13.39
CA TYR A 82 -12.58 -4.59 -14.21
C TYR A 82 -13.94 -3.91 -14.23
N GLU A 83 -13.99 -2.65 -13.86
CA GLU A 83 -15.13 -1.77 -14.08
C GLU A 83 -14.97 -1.08 -15.43
N LYS A 84 -16.04 -1.03 -16.21
CA LYS A 84 -15.98 -0.49 -17.59
C LYS A 84 -15.95 1.03 -17.64
N GLN A 85 -16.47 1.69 -16.62
CA GLN A 85 -16.69 3.12 -16.62
C GLN A 85 -15.91 3.84 -15.52
N CYS A 86 -15.46 5.04 -15.85
CA CYS A 86 -14.88 5.94 -14.87
C CYS A 86 -15.95 6.38 -13.86
N PRO A 87 -15.71 6.25 -12.55
CA PRO A 87 -16.69 6.61 -11.52
C PRO A 87 -17.05 8.10 -11.51
N LEU A 88 -16.15 8.96 -12.03
CA LEU A 88 -16.37 10.42 -12.08
C LEU A 88 -17.10 10.89 -13.35
N HIS A 89 -16.85 10.24 -14.48
CA HIS A 89 -17.34 10.72 -15.77
C HIS A 89 -18.37 9.80 -16.40
N LEU A 90 -18.58 8.62 -15.83
CA LEU A 90 -19.50 7.58 -16.32
C LEU A 90 -19.28 7.22 -17.80
N GLU A 91 -18.06 7.47 -18.29
CA GLU A 91 -17.63 7.11 -19.64
C GLU A 91 -16.78 5.85 -19.60
N ASP A 92 -16.86 5.07 -20.66
CA ASP A 92 -16.07 3.87 -20.79
C ASP A 92 -14.56 4.18 -20.76
N PHE A 93 -13.83 3.35 -20.06
CA PHE A 93 -12.37 3.43 -20.06
C PHE A 93 -11.81 3.07 -21.44
N ALA A 94 -10.73 3.73 -21.82
CA ALA A 94 -9.90 3.31 -22.94
C ALA A 94 -9.31 1.89 -22.71
N GLN A 95 -8.72 1.30 -23.74
CA GLN A 95 -8.24 -0.09 -23.71
C GLN A 95 -7.30 -0.42 -22.55
N ASP A 96 -6.56 0.55 -22.04
CA ASP A 96 -5.64 0.42 -20.91
C ASP A 96 -6.28 0.74 -19.56
N ARG A 97 -7.60 0.78 -19.46
CA ARG A 97 -8.37 1.12 -18.24
C ARG A 97 -8.16 2.54 -17.77
N PHE A 98 -7.97 3.44 -18.67
CA PHE A 98 -7.66 4.82 -18.43
C PHE A 98 -8.83 5.72 -18.83
N CYS A 99 -9.18 6.68 -17.98
CA CYS A 99 -10.17 7.70 -18.32
C CYS A 99 -9.50 8.86 -19.07
N ASN A 100 -9.90 9.11 -20.29
CA ASN A 100 -9.36 10.18 -21.11
C ASN A 100 -9.63 11.59 -20.55
N LYS A 101 -10.67 11.75 -19.74
CA LYS A 101 -11.03 13.05 -19.15
C LYS A 101 -10.23 13.40 -17.91
N CYS A 102 -10.04 12.46 -16.99
CA CYS A 102 -9.40 12.76 -15.70
C CYS A 102 -8.10 12.00 -15.44
N GLY A 103 -7.68 11.15 -16.35
CA GLY A 103 -6.49 10.34 -16.16
C GLY A 103 -6.62 9.22 -15.12
N PHE A 104 -7.82 8.99 -14.58
CA PHE A 104 -8.01 7.92 -13.62
C PHE A 104 -7.75 6.56 -14.28
N LYS A 105 -6.90 5.77 -13.64
CA LYS A 105 -6.59 4.41 -14.07
C LYS A 105 -7.11 3.41 -13.02
N TRP A 106 -8.00 2.51 -13.50
CA TRP A 106 -8.57 1.50 -12.61
C TRP A 106 -7.52 0.49 -12.18
N PRO A 107 -7.34 0.25 -10.88
CA PRO A 107 -6.37 -0.74 -10.40
C PRO A 107 -6.84 -2.15 -10.78
N SER A 108 -5.90 -2.97 -11.25
CA SER A 108 -6.18 -4.36 -11.63
C SER A 108 -6.01 -5.36 -10.49
N GLN A 109 -5.49 -4.93 -9.36
CA GLN A 109 -5.10 -5.79 -8.25
C GLN A 109 -5.09 -5.05 -6.92
N ASN A 110 -5.15 -5.81 -5.81
CA ASN A 110 -5.09 -5.27 -4.44
C ASN A 110 -3.68 -5.29 -3.83
N PHE A 111 -2.66 -5.54 -4.61
CA PHE A 111 -1.27 -5.68 -4.17
C PHE A 111 -0.31 -4.91 -5.06
N ILE A 112 0.87 -4.61 -4.54
CA ILE A 112 2.03 -4.15 -5.31
C ILE A 112 2.91 -5.36 -5.60
N SER A 113 3.55 -5.38 -6.76
CA SER A 113 4.54 -6.40 -7.08
C SER A 113 5.89 -5.78 -7.41
N SER A 114 6.97 -6.50 -7.13
CA SER A 114 8.34 -6.07 -7.47
C SER A 114 8.59 -5.99 -8.98
N SER A 115 7.73 -6.62 -9.78
CA SER A 115 7.75 -6.53 -11.26
C SER A 115 6.98 -5.32 -11.79
N GLY A 116 6.37 -4.53 -10.93
CA GLY A 116 5.65 -3.33 -11.27
C GLY A 116 4.48 -3.04 -10.33
N SER A 117 4.18 -1.77 -10.17
CA SER A 117 3.01 -1.30 -9.41
C SER A 117 1.86 -1.03 -10.38
N PRO A 118 0.58 -1.28 -10.00
CA PRO A 118 -0.57 -0.89 -10.81
C PRO A 118 -0.62 0.61 -11.11
N THR A 119 0.08 1.41 -10.32
CA THR A 119 0.19 2.86 -10.49
C THR A 119 1.41 3.28 -11.33
N GLY A 120 2.24 2.33 -11.78
CA GLY A 120 3.51 2.60 -12.44
C GLY A 120 4.58 3.21 -11.51
N ARG A 121 4.37 3.18 -10.20
CA ARG A 121 5.27 3.71 -9.18
C ARG A 121 5.67 2.60 -8.21
N PHE A 122 6.90 2.65 -7.73
CA PHE A 122 7.42 1.72 -6.72
C PHE A 122 7.13 2.18 -5.28
N TRP A 123 6.49 3.32 -5.10
CA TRP A 123 6.11 3.87 -3.80
C TRP A 123 4.61 4.16 -3.72
N LEU A 124 4.10 4.15 -2.51
CA LEU A 124 2.75 4.59 -2.17
C LEU A 124 2.83 5.88 -1.37
N ASP A 125 2.25 6.93 -1.90
CA ASP A 125 2.19 8.27 -1.31
C ASP A 125 0.82 8.61 -0.72
N GLY A 126 -0.15 7.71 -0.88
CA GLY A 126 -1.50 7.93 -0.42
C GLY A 126 -2.43 6.77 -0.77
N PHE A 127 -3.69 6.95 -0.50
CA PHE A 127 -4.74 6.00 -0.82
C PHE A 127 -5.76 6.60 -1.79
N ARG A 128 -6.37 5.75 -2.59
CA ARG A 128 -7.40 6.15 -3.53
C ARG A 128 -8.70 6.41 -2.81
N ASN A 129 -9.36 7.49 -3.18
CA ASN A 129 -10.72 7.77 -2.75
C ASN A 129 -11.74 7.39 -3.83
N SER A 130 -13.04 7.48 -3.48
CA SER A 130 -14.14 7.22 -4.40
C SER A 130 -14.18 8.14 -5.62
N GLU A 131 -13.50 9.27 -5.55
CA GLU A 131 -13.39 10.26 -6.63
C GLU A 131 -12.23 9.98 -7.60
N GLY A 132 -11.50 8.88 -7.39
CA GLY A 132 -10.37 8.49 -8.24
C GLY A 132 -9.08 9.29 -7.99
N SER A 133 -9.08 10.23 -7.06
CA SER A 133 -7.87 10.93 -6.64
C SER A 133 -7.08 10.16 -5.59
N VAL A 134 -5.82 10.51 -5.42
CA VAL A 134 -4.95 9.95 -4.39
C VAL A 134 -4.81 10.97 -3.27
N ARG A 135 -5.19 10.56 -2.04
CA ARG A 135 -4.99 11.35 -0.83
C ARG A 135 -3.71 10.93 -0.14
N GLN A 136 -2.83 11.88 0.09
CA GLN A 136 -1.56 11.66 0.78
C GLN A 136 -1.79 11.12 2.19
N TYR A 137 -0.91 10.23 2.64
CA TYR A 137 -0.87 9.81 4.04
C TYR A 137 -0.39 10.96 4.91
N VAL A 138 -1.18 11.29 5.92
CA VAL A 138 -0.83 12.30 6.90
C VAL A 138 -1.12 11.74 8.28
N PHE A 139 -0.14 11.83 9.19
CA PHE A 139 -0.33 11.40 10.57
C PHE A 139 -1.22 12.39 11.32
N THR A 140 -2.23 11.87 12.00
CA THR A 140 -3.11 12.65 12.87
C THR A 140 -3.42 11.90 14.16
N LYS A 141 -3.55 12.64 15.26
CA LYS A 141 -4.07 12.12 16.52
C LYS A 141 -5.59 12.14 16.58
N ASP A 142 -6.22 12.86 15.66
CA ASP A 142 -7.67 12.96 15.56
C ASP A 142 -8.22 11.77 14.77
N THR A 143 -8.69 10.77 15.47
CA THR A 143 -9.22 9.52 14.88
C THR A 143 -10.44 9.77 13.99
N ALA A 144 -11.24 10.79 14.29
CA ALA A 144 -12.39 11.19 13.48
C ALA A 144 -12.00 11.62 12.05
N LYS A 145 -10.77 12.10 11.87
CA LYS A 145 -10.21 12.45 10.55
C LYS A 145 -9.47 11.29 9.88
N GLY A 146 -9.34 10.17 10.58
CA GLY A 146 -8.63 8.99 10.10
C GLY A 146 -9.35 8.28 8.97
N VAL A 147 -8.58 7.57 8.12
CA VAL A 147 -9.13 6.78 7.02
C VAL A 147 -10.00 5.63 7.52
N ALA A 148 -9.70 5.06 8.68
CA ALA A 148 -10.52 4.03 9.30
C ALA A 148 -11.94 4.53 9.58
N ASN A 149 -12.07 5.74 10.14
CA ASN A 149 -13.37 6.36 10.34
C ASN A 149 -14.09 6.62 9.01
N ALA A 150 -13.38 7.22 8.05
CA ALA A 150 -13.96 7.60 6.76
C ALA A 150 -14.44 6.40 5.92
N ILE A 151 -13.76 5.26 5.98
CA ILE A 151 -14.02 4.11 5.10
C ILE A 151 -14.71 2.98 5.84
N LEU A 152 -14.33 2.71 7.11
CA LEU A 152 -14.86 1.60 7.90
C LEU A 152 -15.95 2.05 8.88
N GLY A 153 -16.10 3.35 9.11
CA GLY A 153 -17.01 3.90 10.14
C GLY A 153 -16.54 3.61 11.57
N GLU A 154 -15.24 3.32 11.75
CA GLU A 154 -14.69 2.92 13.04
C GLU A 154 -13.76 4.00 13.61
N ASP A 155 -14.06 4.41 14.85
CA ASP A 155 -13.20 5.34 15.61
C ASP A 155 -12.11 4.56 16.35
N LYS A 156 -11.21 3.97 15.57
CA LYS A 156 -10.09 3.15 16.06
C LYS A 156 -8.81 3.50 15.33
N VAL A 157 -7.69 3.22 16.00
CA VAL A 157 -6.35 3.27 15.40
C VAL A 157 -5.92 1.84 15.06
N TYR A 158 -5.58 1.62 13.81
CA TYR A 158 -5.04 0.37 13.33
C TYR A 158 -3.57 0.55 12.93
N ALA A 159 -2.80 -0.52 13.04
CA ALA A 159 -1.43 -0.53 12.55
C ALA A 159 -1.39 -0.49 11.00
N ILE A 160 -0.19 -0.20 10.48
CA ILE A 160 0.14 -0.48 9.09
C ILE A 160 0.50 -1.96 8.99
N GLY A 161 -0.27 -2.73 8.25
CA GLY A 161 -0.01 -4.14 8.01
C GLY A 161 0.54 -4.38 6.61
N VAL A 162 1.50 -5.28 6.47
CA VAL A 162 2.02 -5.70 5.17
C VAL A 162 2.12 -7.21 5.13
N ALA A 163 1.47 -7.83 4.15
CA ALA A 163 1.58 -9.26 3.89
C ALA A 163 2.37 -9.50 2.60
N PHE A 164 3.48 -10.23 2.71
CA PHE A 164 4.35 -10.54 1.59
C PHE A 164 4.08 -11.92 1.02
N PHE A 165 4.08 -12.01 -0.30
CA PHE A 165 3.89 -13.24 -1.05
C PHE A 165 5.01 -13.38 -2.08
N ARG A 166 5.68 -14.51 -2.06
CA ARG A 166 6.72 -14.85 -3.03
C ARG A 166 6.12 -15.55 -4.25
N SER A 167 6.59 -15.22 -5.45
CA SER A 167 6.23 -15.96 -6.67
C SER A 167 6.66 -17.43 -6.57
N LYS A 168 5.91 -18.31 -7.23
CA LYS A 168 6.26 -19.75 -7.31
C LYS A 168 7.46 -19.98 -8.22
N GLN A 169 7.64 -19.15 -9.23
CA GLN A 169 8.70 -19.25 -10.22
C GLN A 169 9.81 -18.24 -9.94
N LYS A 170 11.04 -18.62 -10.17
CA LYS A 170 12.19 -17.70 -10.18
C LYS A 170 12.08 -16.76 -11.37
N LYS A 171 12.61 -15.57 -11.22
CA LYS A 171 12.79 -14.63 -12.34
C LYS A 171 13.69 -15.26 -13.39
N GLU A 172 13.31 -15.17 -14.64
CA GLU A 172 14.23 -15.50 -15.73
C GLU A 172 15.37 -14.44 -15.70
N LYS A 173 16.61 -14.92 -15.63
CA LYS A 173 17.75 -14.03 -15.82
C LYS A 173 17.64 -13.45 -17.23
N PRO A 174 17.77 -12.13 -17.41
CA PRO A 174 17.83 -11.56 -18.75
C PRO A 174 18.92 -12.32 -19.52
N ARG A 175 18.54 -12.91 -20.64
CA ARG A 175 19.53 -13.56 -21.55
C ARG A 175 20.49 -12.45 -21.95
N GLY A 176 21.75 -12.56 -21.51
CA GLY A 176 22.77 -11.61 -21.88
C GLY A 176 22.80 -11.48 -23.39
N LEU A 177 22.69 -10.26 -23.85
CA LEU A 177 23.09 -9.92 -25.22
C LEU A 177 24.60 -10.22 -25.28
N SER A 178 24.92 -11.35 -25.88
CA SER A 178 26.29 -11.68 -26.28
C SER A 178 26.72 -10.83 -27.45
#